data_a0cda61db54c11fe29e872e1a78268eb
#
_entry.id   a0cda61db54c11fe29e872e1a78268eb
#
_cell.length_a   1.000
_cell.length_b   1.000
_cell.length_c   1.000
_cell.angle_alpha   90.00
_cell.angle_beta   90.00
_cell.angle_gamma   90.00
#
_symmetry.space_group_name_H-M   'P 1'
#
loop_
_entity.id
_entity.type
_entity.pdbx_description
1 polymer ?
#
loop_
_entity_poly.entity_id
_entity_poly.type
_entity_poly.pdbx_seq_one_letter_code
_entity_poly.pdbx_strand_id
1 'polypeptide(L)'
;GWIAPAQLVKQVFKAAESTNRLRVETGCKINSVSQKVDGKWLLHTDKKDYQTNVVIYCGGAQGIPLNLIEQLPLSSVRGQVSNMISNDKIANLSTVICHKGYLTPANNNLHCIGATFQKNSFDTESKAEDDQFNLAMLDKCLPNVTQWQTTDIVNSKARLRCMTPDHLPMVGAMPDLEAHKQQYPHLSKDKRWRYNELAPVISNLYMLTGLGARGLCTAPLLADILTADICGTPYPLNNEQLFNLAPNRFIIRDIIRRKFD
;
A
#
# COMPACT_ATOMS: atom_id res chain seq x y z
N GLY A 1 -7.45 3.06 -20.36
CA GLY A 1 -7.24 4.47 -20.06
C GLY A 1 -6.10 4.65 -19.05
N TRP A 2 -5.75 5.88 -18.74
CA TRP A 2 -4.78 6.23 -17.72
C TRP A 2 -5.34 7.32 -16.79
N ILE A 3 -4.75 7.48 -15.63
CA ILE A 3 -5.16 8.45 -14.64
C ILE A 3 -3.94 9.07 -13.96
N ALA A 4 -4.02 10.33 -13.57
CA ALA A 4 -3.02 11.00 -12.75
C ALA A 4 -3.27 10.71 -11.26
N PRO A 5 -2.44 9.89 -10.57
CA PRO A 5 -2.71 9.42 -9.22
C PRO A 5 -2.92 10.54 -8.20
N ALA A 6 -2.05 11.55 -8.23
CA ALA A 6 -2.13 12.67 -7.29
C ALA A 6 -3.40 13.50 -7.47
N GLN A 7 -3.86 13.66 -8.72
CA GLN A 7 -5.10 14.39 -9.01
C GLN A 7 -6.33 13.61 -8.53
N LEU A 8 -6.35 12.28 -8.77
CA LEU A 8 -7.43 11.42 -8.27
C LEU A 8 -7.56 11.53 -6.76
N VAL A 9 -6.45 11.31 -6.03
CA VAL A 9 -6.45 11.39 -4.57
C VAL A 9 -6.94 12.76 -4.09
N LYS A 10 -6.44 13.85 -4.69
CA LYS A 10 -6.87 15.21 -4.35
C LYS A 10 -8.37 15.42 -4.55
N GLN A 11 -8.95 14.90 -5.63
CA GLN A 11 -10.39 15.03 -5.89
C GLN A 11 -11.24 14.20 -4.92
N VAL A 12 -10.81 12.99 -4.59
CA VAL A 12 -11.48 12.15 -3.59
C VAL A 12 -11.49 12.83 -2.22
N PHE A 13 -10.36 13.37 -1.77
CA PHE A 13 -10.29 14.13 -0.52
C PHE A 13 -11.20 15.36 -0.55
N LYS A 14 -11.16 16.15 -1.61
CA LYS A 14 -12.01 17.33 -1.76
C LYS A 14 -13.50 16.98 -1.70
N ALA A 15 -13.91 15.90 -2.37
CA ALA A 15 -15.28 15.42 -2.33
C ALA A 15 -15.69 14.96 -0.91
N ALA A 16 -14.81 14.27 -0.19
CA ALA A 16 -15.08 13.84 1.17
C ALA A 16 -15.12 15.01 2.17
N GLU A 17 -14.22 15.98 2.05
CA GLU A 17 -14.21 17.20 2.89
C GLU A 17 -15.49 18.03 2.72
N SER A 18 -16.06 18.09 1.50
CA SER A 18 -17.31 18.82 1.25
C SER A 18 -18.52 18.26 2.00
N THR A 19 -18.44 17.05 2.52
CA THR A 19 -19.48 16.44 3.37
C THR A 19 -19.41 16.84 4.84
N ASN A 20 -18.39 17.59 5.26
CA ASN A 20 -18.05 17.91 6.65
C ASN A 20 -17.86 16.65 7.55
N ARG A 21 -17.57 15.49 6.95
CA ARG A 21 -17.34 14.21 7.67
C ARG A 21 -15.88 13.80 7.67
N LEU A 22 -15.03 14.49 6.91
CA LEU A 22 -13.60 14.24 6.84
C LEU A 22 -12.83 15.44 7.40
N ARG A 23 -11.88 15.17 8.29
CA ARG A 23 -10.85 16.07 8.72
C ARG A 23 -9.49 15.51 8.39
N VAL A 24 -8.65 16.29 7.71
CA VAL A 24 -7.30 15.92 7.33
C VAL A 24 -6.30 16.69 8.18
N GLU A 25 -5.45 15.97 8.90
CA GLU A 25 -4.35 16.55 9.69
C GLU A 25 -3.02 16.16 9.03
N THR A 26 -2.31 17.13 8.48
CA THR A 26 -0.99 16.92 7.88
C THR A 26 0.12 17.39 8.82
N GLY A 27 1.35 16.89 8.60
CA GLY A 27 2.48 17.23 9.47
C GLY A 27 2.23 16.82 10.93
N CYS A 28 1.47 15.76 11.16
CA CYS A 28 1.17 15.19 12.47
C CYS A 28 1.64 13.73 12.47
N LYS A 29 2.71 13.46 13.18
CA LYS A 29 3.30 12.12 13.28
C LYS A 29 2.64 11.38 14.43
N ILE A 30 2.08 10.20 14.15
CA ILE A 30 1.62 9.27 15.19
C ILE A 30 2.84 8.48 15.67
N ASN A 31 3.14 8.57 16.97
CA ASN A 31 4.29 7.92 17.59
C ASN A 31 3.93 6.54 18.16
N SER A 32 2.73 6.41 18.73
CA SER A 32 2.21 5.15 19.25
C SER A 32 0.69 5.15 19.30
N VAL A 33 0.11 3.98 19.46
CA VAL A 33 -1.32 3.78 19.73
C VAL A 33 -1.47 2.84 20.92
N SER A 34 -2.48 3.10 21.75
CA SER A 34 -2.82 2.27 22.89
C SER A 34 -4.34 2.13 23.04
N GLN A 35 -4.80 1.00 23.51
CA GLN A 35 -6.22 0.80 23.79
C GLN A 35 -6.52 1.10 25.26
N LYS A 36 -7.56 1.88 25.51
CA LYS A 36 -8.04 2.21 26.86
C LYS A 36 -8.94 1.12 27.40
N VAL A 37 -9.18 1.15 28.71
CA VAL A 37 -10.07 0.20 29.40
C VAL A 37 -11.51 0.26 28.84
N ASP A 38 -11.96 1.43 28.39
CA ASP A 38 -13.28 1.62 27.76
C ASP A 38 -13.36 1.12 26.31
N GLY A 39 -12.30 0.47 25.80
CA GLY A 39 -12.21 -0.07 24.45
C GLY A 39 -11.86 0.95 23.36
N LYS A 40 -11.77 2.22 23.70
CA LYS A 40 -11.37 3.27 22.76
C LYS A 40 -9.86 3.26 22.54
N TRP A 41 -9.47 3.77 21.38
CA TRP A 41 -8.06 3.94 21.02
C TRP A 41 -7.58 5.34 21.34
N LEU A 42 -6.35 5.44 21.84
CA LEU A 42 -5.60 6.68 22.05
C LEU A 42 -4.41 6.70 21.11
N LEU A 43 -4.34 7.72 20.26
CA LEU A 43 -3.24 7.94 19.32
C LEU A 43 -2.35 9.04 19.88
N HIS A 44 -1.12 8.69 20.23
CA HIS A 44 -0.11 9.63 20.71
C HIS A 44 0.63 10.23 19.52
N THR A 45 0.60 11.56 19.39
CA THR A 45 1.25 12.24 18.28
C THR A 45 2.31 13.24 18.77
N ASP A 46 3.04 13.82 17.84
CA ASP A 46 4.00 14.90 18.12
C ASP A 46 3.34 16.25 18.44
N LYS A 47 2.02 16.37 18.25
CA LYS A 47 1.26 17.60 18.52
C LYS A 47 0.34 17.48 19.72
N LYS A 48 -0.55 16.49 19.71
CA LYS A 48 -1.55 16.23 20.76
C LYS A 48 -2.07 14.81 20.63
N ASP A 49 -2.72 14.33 21.66
CA ASP A 49 -3.38 13.03 21.62
C ASP A 49 -4.76 13.10 20.96
N TYR A 50 -5.11 12.04 20.25
CA TYR A 50 -6.44 11.86 19.65
C TYR A 50 -7.09 10.59 20.21
N GLN A 51 -8.37 10.67 20.54
CA GLN A 51 -9.15 9.51 20.96
C GLN A 51 -10.18 9.15 19.89
N THR A 52 -10.33 7.85 19.59
CA THR A 52 -11.26 7.35 18.60
C THR A 52 -11.81 5.98 19.00
N ASN A 53 -12.95 5.59 18.43
CA ASN A 53 -13.51 4.26 18.60
C ASN A 53 -12.86 3.23 17.67
N VAL A 54 -12.42 3.64 16.48
CA VAL A 54 -11.87 2.75 15.45
C VAL A 54 -10.57 3.34 14.92
N VAL A 55 -9.57 2.50 14.71
CA VAL A 55 -8.31 2.85 14.04
C VAL A 55 -8.16 2.02 12.78
N ILE A 56 -7.83 2.68 11.67
CA ILE A 56 -7.50 2.04 10.40
C ILE A 56 -6.05 2.39 10.05
N TYR A 57 -5.18 1.40 10.06
CA TYR A 57 -3.79 1.57 9.65
C TYR A 57 -3.63 1.52 8.13
N CYS A 58 -3.19 2.64 7.53
CA CYS A 58 -2.89 2.77 6.10
C CYS A 58 -1.45 3.26 5.83
N GLY A 59 -0.53 3.06 6.77
CA GLY A 59 0.81 3.68 6.80
C GLY A 59 1.81 3.12 5.78
N GLY A 60 1.46 2.07 5.03
CA GLY A 60 2.34 1.50 4.01
C GLY A 60 3.64 0.92 4.59
N ALA A 61 4.77 1.15 3.90
CA ALA A 61 6.08 0.62 4.30
C ALA A 61 6.79 1.45 5.37
N GLN A 62 6.34 2.68 5.61
CA GLN A 62 6.82 3.57 6.66
C GLN A 62 5.75 3.67 7.73
N GLY A 63 5.53 2.57 8.44
CA GLY A 63 4.46 2.49 9.41
C GLY A 63 4.77 3.15 10.74
N ILE A 64 3.71 3.35 11.50
CA ILE A 64 3.77 3.60 12.93
C ILE A 64 4.50 2.42 13.57
N PRO A 65 5.35 2.63 14.59
CA PRO A 65 5.85 1.55 15.43
C PRO A 65 4.69 0.97 16.25
N LEU A 66 3.81 0.25 15.57
CA LEU A 66 2.91 -0.70 16.19
C LEU A 66 3.68 -2.01 16.23
N ASN A 67 4.08 -2.47 17.41
CA ASN A 67 4.73 -3.77 17.61
C ASN A 67 3.96 -4.91 16.92
N LEU A 68 2.67 -4.72 16.72
CA LEU A 68 1.77 -5.63 16.02
C LEU A 68 1.99 -5.71 14.50
N ILE A 69 2.46 -4.64 13.86
CA ILE A 69 2.70 -4.60 12.41
C ILE A 69 4.07 -5.18 12.07
N GLU A 70 5.04 -5.07 12.98
CA GLU A 70 6.38 -5.66 12.83
C GLU A 70 6.32 -7.19 12.67
N GLN A 71 5.25 -7.82 13.15
CA GLN A 71 5.00 -9.25 13.04
C GLN A 71 4.44 -9.67 11.67
N LEU A 72 4.01 -8.72 10.84
CA LEU A 72 3.49 -9.01 9.51
C LEU A 72 4.63 -8.94 8.47
N PRO A 73 4.65 -9.86 7.49
CA PRO A 73 5.73 -9.97 6.52
C PRO A 73 5.65 -8.87 5.44
N LEU A 74 5.69 -7.64 5.87
CA LEU A 74 5.73 -6.48 4.99
C LEU A 74 7.17 -6.14 4.61
N SER A 75 7.39 -5.78 3.36
CA SER A 75 8.69 -5.34 2.87
C SER A 75 8.59 -4.02 2.12
N SER A 76 9.67 -3.25 2.19
CA SER A 76 9.79 -1.99 1.46
C SER A 76 10.49 -2.23 0.12
N VAL A 77 9.92 -1.66 -0.94
CA VAL A 77 10.53 -1.62 -2.26
C VAL A 77 10.58 -0.20 -2.75
N ARG A 78 11.78 0.33 -2.84
CA ARG A 78 12.02 1.66 -3.39
C ARG A 78 11.86 1.66 -4.91
N GLY A 79 11.24 2.70 -5.45
CA GLY A 79 11.16 2.94 -6.88
C GLY A 79 11.24 4.42 -7.19
N GLN A 80 12.10 4.77 -8.15
CA GLN A 80 12.24 6.12 -8.68
C GLN A 80 11.61 6.20 -10.06
N VAL A 81 10.92 7.29 -10.31
CA VAL A 81 10.42 7.70 -11.62
C VAL A 81 11.10 9.00 -12.02
N SER A 82 11.26 9.20 -13.33
CA SER A 82 11.83 10.40 -13.91
C SER A 82 10.78 11.11 -14.76
N ASN A 83 10.61 12.41 -14.59
CA ASN A 83 9.70 13.24 -15.35
C ASN A 83 10.47 13.97 -16.44
N MET A 84 10.12 13.67 -17.69
CA MET A 84 10.78 14.14 -18.90
C MET A 84 9.97 15.26 -19.53
N ILE A 85 10.64 16.29 -20.02
CA ILE A 85 9.97 17.31 -20.83
C ILE A 85 9.40 16.70 -22.11
N SER A 86 8.19 17.09 -22.48
CA SER A 86 7.58 16.64 -23.74
C SER A 86 8.32 17.22 -24.95
N ASN A 87 8.35 16.47 -26.05
CA ASN A 87 8.89 16.92 -27.33
C ASN A 87 7.95 16.52 -28.46
N ASP A 88 8.20 17.08 -29.67
CA ASP A 88 7.31 16.92 -30.82
C ASP A 88 7.07 15.46 -31.23
N LYS A 89 8.00 14.56 -30.93
CA LYS A 89 7.88 13.13 -31.32
C LYS A 89 6.82 12.38 -30.52
N ILE A 90 6.57 12.80 -29.27
CA ILE A 90 5.70 12.08 -28.36
C ILE A 90 4.62 12.97 -27.71
N ALA A 91 4.57 14.26 -28.05
CA ALA A 91 3.57 15.19 -27.50
C ALA A 91 2.13 14.67 -27.66
N ASN A 92 1.85 13.94 -28.72
CA ASN A 92 0.52 13.37 -29.02
C ASN A 92 0.30 11.96 -28.47
N LEU A 93 1.19 11.46 -27.60
CA LEU A 93 1.00 10.17 -26.95
C LEU A 93 -0.26 10.21 -26.08
N SER A 94 -1.24 9.38 -26.43
CA SER A 94 -2.55 9.35 -25.75
C SER A 94 -2.75 8.15 -24.82
N THR A 95 -1.83 7.19 -24.85
CA THR A 95 -1.91 5.97 -24.02
C THR A 95 -0.61 5.70 -23.28
N VAL A 96 -0.67 4.94 -22.20
CA VAL A 96 0.53 4.47 -21.51
C VAL A 96 1.19 3.35 -22.31
N ILE A 97 2.47 3.49 -22.58
CA ILE A 97 3.28 2.41 -23.16
C ILE A 97 3.92 1.63 -22.01
N CYS A 98 3.56 0.35 -21.91
CA CYS A 98 4.11 -0.56 -20.90
C CYS A 98 5.19 -1.46 -21.54
N HIS A 99 6.33 -1.57 -20.87
CA HIS A 99 7.44 -2.45 -21.21
C HIS A 99 8.01 -3.09 -19.94
N LYS A 100 9.31 -3.19 -19.74
CA LYS A 100 9.91 -3.51 -18.43
C LYS A 100 9.74 -2.37 -17.40
N GLY A 101 9.33 -1.21 -17.87
CA GLY A 101 8.87 -0.05 -17.17
C GLY A 101 7.60 0.50 -17.82
N TYR A 102 7.47 1.81 -17.87
CA TYR A 102 6.38 2.50 -18.57
C TYR A 102 6.79 3.90 -19.03
N LEU A 103 6.06 4.39 -20.04
CA LEU A 103 6.05 5.78 -20.49
C LEU A 103 4.61 6.26 -20.49
N THR A 104 4.32 7.35 -19.78
CA THR A 104 2.96 7.91 -19.69
C THR A 104 2.70 8.97 -20.75
N PRO A 105 1.43 9.24 -21.12
CA PRO A 105 1.05 10.49 -21.77
C PRO A 105 1.53 11.71 -21.00
N ALA A 106 1.68 12.84 -21.69
CA ALA A 106 2.07 14.08 -21.04
C ALA A 106 0.95 14.59 -20.11
N ASN A 107 1.36 15.01 -18.91
CA ASN A 107 0.53 15.77 -18.00
C ASN A 107 1.29 17.05 -17.62
N ASN A 108 0.73 18.22 -17.89
CA ASN A 108 1.43 19.50 -17.78
C ASN A 108 2.78 19.52 -18.50
N ASN A 109 2.79 19.06 -19.74
CA ASN A 109 3.97 18.98 -20.61
C ASN A 109 5.09 18.06 -20.08
N LEU A 110 4.79 17.16 -19.15
CA LEU A 110 5.74 16.19 -18.61
C LEU A 110 5.24 14.76 -18.83
N HIS A 111 6.09 13.92 -19.40
CA HIS A 111 5.93 12.47 -19.42
C HIS A 111 6.62 11.86 -18.20
N CYS A 112 6.07 10.79 -17.65
CA CYS A 112 6.70 10.04 -16.59
C CYS A 112 7.23 8.71 -17.12
N ILE A 113 8.51 8.42 -16.89
CA ILE A 113 9.14 7.16 -17.20
C ILE A 113 9.62 6.46 -15.93
N GLY A 114 9.67 5.14 -15.94
CA GLY A 114 10.15 4.36 -14.80
C GLY A 114 9.61 2.94 -14.80
N ALA A 115 9.82 2.28 -13.70
CA ALA A 115 10.47 2.75 -12.49
C ALA A 115 11.55 1.77 -12.08
N THR A 116 12.52 2.27 -11.32
CA THR A 116 13.47 1.38 -10.63
C THR A 116 12.77 0.51 -9.60
N PHE A 117 13.44 -0.57 -9.18
CA PHE A 117 12.90 -1.54 -8.24
C PHE A 117 13.99 -2.06 -7.30
N GLN A 118 14.14 -1.43 -6.13
CA GLN A 118 15.15 -1.78 -5.14
C GLN A 118 14.50 -2.32 -3.87
N LYS A 119 14.71 -3.61 -3.60
CA LYS A 119 14.17 -4.28 -2.42
C LYS A 119 14.91 -3.83 -1.15
N ASN A 120 14.18 -3.83 -0.02
CA ASN A 120 14.73 -3.56 1.32
C ASN A 120 15.46 -2.22 1.43
N SER A 121 15.01 -1.22 0.66
CA SER A 121 15.51 0.14 0.74
C SER A 121 14.43 1.05 1.32
N PHE A 122 14.84 1.92 2.26
CA PHE A 122 13.98 2.94 2.86
C PHE A 122 14.35 4.36 2.42
N ASP A 123 15.36 4.49 1.57
CA ASP A 123 15.79 5.75 1.00
C ASP A 123 14.74 6.30 0.04
N THR A 124 14.38 7.55 0.21
CA THR A 124 13.40 8.26 -0.65
C THR A 124 14.02 9.43 -1.41
N GLU A 125 15.33 9.59 -1.35
CA GLU A 125 16.05 10.58 -2.13
C GLU A 125 16.17 10.14 -3.59
N SER A 126 16.10 11.11 -4.50
CA SER A 126 16.26 10.85 -5.94
C SER A 126 17.75 10.73 -6.26
N LYS A 127 18.09 9.77 -7.14
CA LYS A 127 19.46 9.45 -7.55
C LYS A 127 19.61 9.57 -9.06
N ALA A 128 20.72 10.13 -9.50
CA ALA A 128 21.02 10.29 -10.93
C ALA A 128 21.21 8.93 -11.64
N GLU A 129 21.72 7.93 -10.94
CA GLU A 129 21.90 6.58 -11.47
C GLU A 129 20.57 5.91 -11.81
N ASP A 130 19.54 6.16 -10.98
CA ASP A 130 18.17 5.66 -11.24
C ASP A 130 17.53 6.33 -12.46
N ASP A 131 17.82 7.61 -12.67
CA ASP A 131 17.37 8.35 -13.85
C ASP A 131 18.02 7.83 -15.12
N GLN A 132 19.33 7.60 -15.09
CA GLN A 132 20.06 6.96 -16.20
C GLN A 132 19.52 5.56 -16.48
N PHE A 133 19.22 4.78 -15.45
CA PHE A 133 18.62 3.46 -15.60
C PHE A 133 17.25 3.53 -16.27
N ASN A 134 16.38 4.44 -15.84
CA ASN A 134 15.06 4.62 -16.43
C ASN A 134 15.12 5.00 -17.90
N LEU A 135 16.02 5.91 -18.30
CA LEU A 135 16.27 6.27 -19.69
C LEU A 135 16.80 5.09 -20.51
N ALA A 136 17.84 4.42 -20.02
CA ALA A 136 18.43 3.28 -20.72
C ALA A 136 17.43 2.13 -20.91
N MET A 137 16.56 1.91 -19.93
CA MET A 137 15.49 0.92 -20.03
C MET A 137 14.45 1.30 -21.09
N LEU A 138 14.09 2.58 -21.16
CA LEU A 138 13.17 3.09 -22.19
C LEU A 138 13.78 2.96 -23.58
N ASP A 139 15.02 3.43 -23.79
CA ASP A 139 15.72 3.40 -25.08
C ASP A 139 15.91 1.98 -25.60
N LYS A 140 16.16 1.03 -24.71
CA LYS A 140 16.25 -0.39 -25.07
C LYS A 140 14.92 -0.93 -25.62
N CYS A 141 13.79 -0.44 -25.13
CA CYS A 141 12.46 -0.92 -25.51
C CYS A 141 11.86 -0.13 -26.67
N LEU A 142 12.20 1.14 -26.78
CA LEU A 142 11.70 2.08 -27.78
C LEU A 142 12.87 2.87 -28.41
N PRO A 143 13.78 2.21 -29.13
CA PRO A 143 14.97 2.84 -29.66
C PRO A 143 14.60 3.98 -30.63
N ASN A 144 15.26 5.13 -30.46
CA ASN A 144 15.10 6.33 -31.30
C ASN A 144 13.71 6.99 -31.28
N VAL A 145 12.80 6.56 -30.37
CA VAL A 145 11.44 7.12 -30.34
C VAL A 145 11.43 8.48 -29.65
N THR A 146 12.02 8.60 -28.48
CA THR A 146 11.95 9.83 -27.67
C THR A 146 13.14 10.76 -27.89
N GLN A 147 14.33 10.22 -28.12
CA GLN A 147 15.63 10.91 -28.22
C GLN A 147 15.96 11.76 -26.99
N TRP A 148 15.42 11.42 -25.84
CA TRP A 148 15.72 12.11 -24.58
C TRP A 148 17.12 11.84 -24.07
N GLN A 149 17.68 12.87 -23.41
CA GLN A 149 18.92 12.80 -22.69
C GLN A 149 18.68 13.05 -21.19
N THR A 150 19.67 12.85 -20.35
CA THR A 150 19.56 13.15 -18.92
C THR A 150 19.26 14.61 -18.63
N THR A 151 19.66 15.52 -19.52
CA THR A 151 19.35 16.96 -19.46
C THR A 151 17.88 17.29 -19.67
N ASP A 152 17.09 16.38 -20.21
CA ASP A 152 15.64 16.55 -20.44
C ASP A 152 14.82 16.14 -19.21
N ILE A 153 15.47 15.67 -18.16
CA ILE A 153 14.84 15.35 -16.88
C ILE A 153 14.54 16.63 -16.11
N VAL A 154 13.28 16.92 -15.91
CA VAL A 154 12.84 18.10 -15.15
C VAL A 154 12.91 17.85 -13.66
N ASN A 155 12.48 16.67 -13.21
CA ASN A 155 12.59 16.23 -11.83
C ASN A 155 12.39 14.72 -11.72
N SER A 156 12.77 14.18 -10.56
CA SER A 156 12.62 12.76 -10.24
C SER A 156 11.99 12.58 -8.87
N LYS A 157 11.31 11.46 -8.65
CA LYS A 157 10.68 11.13 -7.38
C LYS A 157 10.91 9.67 -7.02
N ALA A 158 11.53 9.45 -5.87
CA ALA A 158 11.63 8.12 -5.27
C ALA A 158 10.57 7.95 -4.17
N ARG A 159 9.92 6.78 -4.14
CA ARG A 159 8.91 6.43 -3.13
C ARG A 159 9.00 4.95 -2.79
N LEU A 160 8.43 4.59 -1.64
CA LEU A 160 8.40 3.23 -1.14
C LEU A 160 7.06 2.57 -1.45
N ARG A 161 7.15 1.36 -1.98
CA ARG A 161 6.02 0.45 -2.13
C ARG A 161 6.03 -0.51 -0.95
N CYS A 162 4.91 -0.68 -0.28
CA CYS A 162 4.71 -1.71 0.72
C CYS A 162 4.28 -3.00 0.02
N MET A 163 5.07 -4.04 0.16
CA MET A 163 4.88 -5.33 -0.51
C MET A 163 4.63 -6.43 0.51
N THR A 164 3.81 -7.37 0.12
CA THR A 164 3.61 -8.66 0.79
C THR A 164 4.34 -9.76 0.05
N PRO A 165 4.64 -10.91 0.68
CA PRO A 165 5.33 -12.04 0.02
C PRO A 165 4.58 -12.65 -1.17
N ASP A 166 3.25 -12.58 -1.15
CA ASP A 166 2.37 -13.12 -2.21
C ASP A 166 1.90 -12.06 -3.21
N HIS A 167 2.36 -10.82 -3.05
CA HIS A 167 2.00 -9.67 -3.87
C HIS A 167 0.50 -9.29 -3.85
N LEU A 168 -0.28 -9.86 -2.93
CA LEU A 168 -1.66 -9.46 -2.66
C LEU A 168 -1.72 -8.49 -1.49
N PRO A 169 -2.57 -7.48 -1.53
CA PRO A 169 -2.72 -6.55 -0.40
C PRO A 169 -3.27 -7.24 0.85
N MET A 170 -3.21 -6.55 1.97
CA MET A 170 -3.86 -6.94 3.22
C MET A 170 -4.94 -5.94 3.58
N VAL A 171 -6.15 -6.44 3.86
CA VAL A 171 -7.30 -5.64 4.31
C VAL A 171 -8.14 -6.41 5.31
N GLY A 172 -8.64 -5.72 6.33
CA GLY A 172 -9.52 -6.27 7.37
C GLY A 172 -9.03 -5.98 8.78
N ALA A 173 -9.64 -6.66 9.75
CA ALA A 173 -9.27 -6.53 11.16
C ALA A 173 -7.82 -6.99 11.42
N MET A 174 -7.15 -6.28 12.33
CA MET A 174 -5.78 -6.61 12.75
C MET A 174 -5.79 -7.93 13.52
N PRO A 175 -5.03 -8.96 13.08
CA PRO A 175 -4.98 -10.22 13.78
C PRO A 175 -4.23 -10.12 15.11
N ASP A 176 -4.74 -10.82 16.11
CA ASP A 176 -4.01 -11.05 17.37
C ASP A 176 -3.10 -12.29 17.19
N LEU A 177 -1.79 -12.09 17.09
CA LEU A 177 -0.83 -13.16 16.83
C LEU A 177 -0.81 -14.20 17.95
N GLU A 178 -0.78 -13.77 19.19
CA GLU A 178 -0.67 -14.70 20.33
C GLU A 178 -1.94 -15.52 20.49
N ALA A 179 -3.10 -14.88 20.33
CA ALA A 179 -4.37 -15.59 20.33
C ALA A 179 -4.49 -16.57 19.15
N HIS A 180 -3.97 -16.25 17.97
CA HIS A 180 -3.91 -17.19 16.83
C HIS A 180 -3.07 -18.43 17.15
N LYS A 181 -1.89 -18.27 17.74
CA LYS A 181 -1.03 -19.39 18.14
C LYS A 181 -1.72 -20.30 19.14
N GLN A 182 -2.42 -19.72 20.12
CA GLN A 182 -3.15 -20.46 21.15
C GLN A 182 -4.38 -21.18 20.59
N GLN A 183 -5.13 -20.51 19.71
CA GLN A 183 -6.39 -21.06 19.18
C GLN A 183 -6.18 -22.08 18.07
N TYR A 184 -5.11 -21.97 17.26
CA TYR A 184 -4.92 -22.74 16.05
C TYR A 184 -3.73 -23.73 16.03
N PRO A 185 -3.31 -24.32 17.18
CA PRO A 185 -2.13 -25.22 17.22
C PRO A 185 -2.31 -26.47 16.38
N HIS A 186 -3.55 -26.93 16.14
CA HIS A 186 -3.82 -28.15 15.40
C HIS A 186 -3.48 -28.02 13.90
N LEU A 187 -3.43 -26.80 13.35
CA LEU A 187 -3.04 -26.58 11.95
C LEU A 187 -1.59 -26.98 11.66
N SER A 188 -0.72 -27.04 12.67
CA SER A 188 0.64 -27.56 12.54
C SER A 188 0.70 -29.07 12.29
N LYS A 189 -0.37 -29.79 12.68
CA LYS A 189 -0.52 -31.25 12.52
C LYS A 189 -1.37 -31.61 11.28
N ASP A 190 -2.48 -30.90 11.13
CA ASP A 190 -3.40 -31.09 10.02
C ASP A 190 -3.86 -29.72 9.46
N LYS A 191 -3.31 -29.33 8.32
CA LYS A 191 -3.67 -28.08 7.62
C LYS A 191 -5.13 -28.02 7.14
N ARG A 192 -5.84 -29.15 7.13
CA ARG A 192 -7.26 -29.25 6.74
C ARG A 192 -8.20 -29.14 7.91
N TRP A 193 -7.68 -29.09 9.13
CA TRP A 193 -8.50 -28.92 10.33
C TRP A 193 -9.36 -27.65 10.22
N ARG A 194 -10.59 -27.73 10.71
CA ARG A 194 -11.53 -26.60 10.69
C ARG A 194 -11.89 -26.23 12.12
N TYR A 195 -11.92 -24.93 12.35
CA TYR A 195 -12.35 -24.33 13.59
C TYR A 195 -13.70 -23.68 13.37
N ASN A 196 -14.58 -23.72 14.36
CA ASN A 196 -15.90 -23.10 14.32
C ASN A 196 -15.89 -21.65 14.86
N GLU A 197 -14.85 -21.30 15.58
CA GLU A 197 -14.67 -19.98 16.17
C GLU A 197 -14.15 -18.99 15.11
N LEU A 198 -14.54 -17.74 15.27
CA LEU A 198 -13.99 -16.64 14.48
C LEU A 198 -12.49 -16.45 14.76
N ALA A 199 -11.76 -16.00 13.76
CA ALA A 199 -10.35 -15.69 13.91
C ALA A 199 -10.15 -14.57 14.95
N PRO A 200 -9.21 -14.74 15.90
CA PRO A 200 -8.97 -13.74 16.94
C PRO A 200 -8.37 -12.47 16.33
N VAL A 201 -8.99 -11.34 16.64
CA VAL A 201 -8.58 -10.03 16.13
C VAL A 201 -8.51 -9.02 17.29
N ILE A 202 -7.73 -7.97 17.08
CA ILE A 202 -7.67 -6.84 18.00
C ILE A 202 -8.88 -5.95 17.73
N SER A 203 -9.69 -5.76 18.76
CA SER A 203 -10.96 -5.05 18.65
C SER A 203 -10.80 -3.62 18.12
N ASN A 204 -11.60 -3.28 17.11
CA ASN A 204 -11.66 -1.95 16.50
C ASN A 204 -10.32 -1.44 15.93
N LEU A 205 -9.40 -2.34 15.63
CA LEU A 205 -8.16 -2.04 14.93
C LEU A 205 -8.16 -2.77 13.57
N TYR A 206 -8.04 -2.00 12.51
CA TYR A 206 -8.08 -2.49 11.14
C TYR A 206 -6.85 -2.06 10.36
N MET A 207 -6.63 -2.72 9.23
CA MET A 207 -5.54 -2.34 8.33
C MET A 207 -5.94 -2.44 6.86
N LEU A 208 -5.33 -1.57 6.05
CA LEU A 208 -5.32 -1.63 4.60
C LEU A 208 -3.91 -1.27 4.14
N THR A 209 -3.12 -2.27 3.76
CA THR A 209 -1.69 -2.09 3.42
C THR A 209 -1.19 -3.14 2.43
N GLY A 210 0.10 -3.13 2.12
CA GLY A 210 0.66 -4.11 1.21
C GLY A 210 0.23 -3.95 -0.25
N LEU A 211 -0.16 -2.74 -0.67
CA LEU A 211 -0.74 -2.45 -1.99
C LEU A 211 0.24 -2.67 -3.15
N GLY A 212 1.54 -2.73 -2.88
CA GLY A 212 2.57 -2.95 -3.88
C GLY A 212 2.57 -1.91 -5.00
N ALA A 213 2.64 -2.38 -6.24
CA ALA A 213 2.64 -1.54 -7.43
C ALA A 213 1.23 -1.31 -8.03
N ARG A 214 0.16 -1.88 -7.43
CA ARG A 214 -1.20 -1.86 -7.99
C ARG A 214 -2.23 -1.15 -7.12
N GLY A 215 -1.77 -0.29 -6.20
CA GLY A 215 -2.62 0.33 -5.20
C GLY A 215 -3.82 1.07 -5.76
N LEU A 216 -3.66 1.84 -6.82
CA LEU A 216 -4.79 2.59 -7.41
C LEU A 216 -5.86 1.69 -8.04
N CYS A 217 -5.49 0.51 -8.53
CA CYS A 217 -6.46 -0.44 -9.09
C CYS A 217 -7.21 -1.21 -7.99
N THR A 218 -6.58 -1.42 -6.84
CA THR A 218 -7.12 -2.28 -5.77
C THR A 218 -7.71 -1.51 -4.60
N ALA A 219 -7.18 -0.32 -4.26
CA ALA A 219 -7.58 0.43 -3.08
C ALA A 219 -9.09 0.74 -2.99
N PRO A 220 -9.83 1.08 -4.07
CA PRO A 220 -11.27 1.30 -3.97
C PRO A 220 -12.01 0.06 -3.49
N LEU A 221 -11.77 -1.10 -4.11
CA LEU A 221 -12.38 -2.37 -3.69
C LEU A 221 -12.01 -2.76 -2.26
N LEU A 222 -10.75 -2.53 -1.88
CA LEU A 222 -10.29 -2.80 -0.51
C LEU A 222 -10.94 -1.88 0.52
N ALA A 223 -11.21 -0.63 0.15
CA ALA A 223 -11.97 0.29 1.00
C ALA A 223 -13.42 -0.16 1.19
N ASP A 224 -14.05 -0.70 0.14
CA ASP A 224 -15.40 -1.28 0.23
C ASP A 224 -15.44 -2.52 1.15
N ILE A 225 -14.43 -3.41 1.05
CA ILE A 225 -14.30 -4.56 1.95
C ILE A 225 -14.15 -4.08 3.41
N LEU A 226 -13.30 -3.10 3.65
CA LEU A 226 -13.06 -2.58 4.98
C LEU A 226 -14.30 -1.88 5.56
N THR A 227 -15.04 -1.16 4.71
CA THR A 227 -16.31 -0.55 5.09
C THR A 227 -17.34 -1.62 5.45
N ALA A 228 -17.42 -2.69 4.67
CA ALA A 228 -18.32 -3.81 4.96
C ALA A 228 -17.98 -4.47 6.30
N ASP A 229 -16.70 -4.66 6.58
CA ASP A 229 -16.20 -5.24 7.84
C ASP A 229 -16.56 -4.37 9.06
N ILE A 230 -16.35 -3.05 8.97
CA ILE A 230 -16.60 -2.09 10.06
C ILE A 230 -18.09 -1.85 10.28
N CYS A 231 -18.87 -1.78 9.19
CA CYS A 231 -20.30 -1.40 9.24
C CYS A 231 -21.24 -2.61 9.29
N GLY A 232 -20.74 -3.85 9.19
CA GLY A 232 -21.55 -5.06 9.17
C GLY A 232 -22.43 -5.20 7.93
N THR A 233 -21.98 -4.68 6.77
CA THR A 233 -22.70 -4.79 5.49
C THR A 233 -22.17 -5.95 4.65
N PRO A 234 -22.91 -6.41 3.63
CA PRO A 234 -22.46 -7.50 2.76
C PRO A 234 -21.12 -7.18 2.09
N TYR A 235 -20.23 -8.16 2.04
CA TYR A 235 -18.94 -8.04 1.36
C TYR A 235 -19.09 -8.05 -0.17
N PRO A 236 -18.27 -7.28 -0.91
CA PRO A 236 -18.28 -7.27 -2.38
C PRO A 236 -17.58 -8.48 -3.00
N LEU A 237 -16.97 -9.34 -2.21
CA LEU A 237 -16.21 -10.53 -2.63
C LEU A 237 -16.72 -11.79 -1.92
N ASN A 238 -16.42 -12.95 -2.50
CA ASN A 238 -16.68 -14.23 -1.86
C ASN A 238 -15.64 -14.57 -0.77
N ASN A 239 -15.93 -15.58 0.06
CA ASN A 239 -15.08 -15.96 1.19
C ASN A 239 -13.66 -16.38 0.79
N GLU A 240 -13.46 -17.04 -0.34
CA GLU A 240 -12.13 -17.43 -0.82
C GLU A 240 -11.28 -16.20 -1.17
N GLN A 241 -11.88 -15.24 -1.86
CA GLN A 241 -11.22 -13.98 -2.21
C GLN A 241 -10.89 -13.16 -0.96
N LEU A 242 -11.82 -13.08 0.01
CA LEU A 242 -11.61 -12.39 1.29
C LEU A 242 -10.47 -13.06 2.08
N PHE A 243 -10.43 -14.39 2.14
CA PHE A 243 -9.34 -15.12 2.79
C PHE A 243 -7.96 -14.79 2.19
N ASN A 244 -7.86 -14.67 0.87
CA ASN A 244 -6.63 -14.32 0.19
C ASN A 244 -6.17 -12.88 0.47
N LEU A 245 -7.04 -12.01 0.97
CA LEU A 245 -6.74 -10.63 1.33
C LEU A 245 -6.61 -10.42 2.85
N ALA A 246 -7.08 -11.38 3.66
CA ALA A 246 -7.08 -11.27 5.10
C ALA A 246 -5.65 -11.14 5.69
N PRO A 247 -5.42 -10.25 6.67
CA PRO A 247 -4.10 -10.05 7.26
C PRO A 247 -3.55 -11.29 7.96
N ASN A 248 -4.41 -12.11 8.57
CA ASN A 248 -4.03 -13.33 9.29
C ASN A 248 -3.58 -14.48 8.40
N ARG A 249 -3.74 -14.42 7.06
CA ARG A 249 -3.33 -15.50 6.14
C ARG A 249 -1.87 -15.90 6.27
N PHE A 250 -1.00 -14.95 6.61
CA PHE A 250 0.42 -15.22 6.83
C PHE A 250 0.69 -15.90 8.16
N ILE A 251 -0.04 -15.51 9.21
CA ILE A 251 0.04 -16.15 10.54
C ILE A 251 -0.40 -17.62 10.42
N ILE A 252 -1.56 -17.85 9.80
CA ILE A 252 -2.06 -19.21 9.52
C ILE A 252 -1.04 -20.04 8.73
N ARG A 253 -0.48 -19.48 7.66
CA ARG A 253 0.58 -20.13 6.88
C ARG A 253 1.80 -20.48 7.72
N ASP A 254 2.21 -19.61 8.62
CA ASP A 254 3.40 -19.78 9.42
C ASP A 254 3.16 -20.77 10.59
N ILE A 255 1.94 -20.86 11.15
CA ILE A 255 1.52 -21.94 12.06
C ILE A 255 1.59 -23.31 11.32
N ILE A 256 1.00 -23.42 10.13
CA ILE A 256 1.05 -24.65 9.32
C ILE A 256 2.49 -25.09 9.05
N ARG A 257 3.40 -24.14 8.86
CA ARG A 257 4.83 -24.39 8.59
C ARG A 257 5.67 -24.58 9.86
N ARG A 258 5.06 -24.56 11.04
CA ARG A 258 5.72 -24.71 12.35
C ARG A 258 6.84 -23.69 12.58
N LYS A 259 6.63 -22.44 12.16
CA LYS A 259 7.62 -21.39 12.32
C LYS A 259 7.61 -20.75 13.73
N PHE A 260 6.65 -21.12 14.55
CA PHE A 260 6.50 -20.63 15.91
C PHE A 260 6.82 -21.71 16.96
N ASP A 261 7.25 -22.91 16.51
CA ASP A 261 7.70 -24.02 17.35
C ASP A 261 9.16 -23.83 17.81
#